data_c10df0b8dd84c17de8114a01cbcbf9a1
#
_entry.id   c10df0b8dd84c17de8114a01cbcbf9a1
#
_cell.length_a   1.000
_cell.length_b   1.000
_cell.length_c   1.000
_cell.angle_alpha   90.00
_cell.angle_beta   90.00
_cell.angle_gamma   90.00
#
_symmetry.space_group_name_H-M   'P 1'
#
loop_
_entity.id
_entity.type
_entity.pdbx_description
1 polymer ?
#
loop_
_entity_poly.entity_id
_entity_poly.type
_entity_poly.pdbx_seq_one_letter_code
_entity_poly.pdbx_strand_id
1 'polypeptide(L)'
;MSKEIILYDYPRSSAAYRVRIALNLKGIRYKKVLINLLNQEQHSDLYLAKNPQGLVPSLSVVGQVISQSIAIIEWLDETYPQQPLLPKGALEKAQLRAQAYTIACDIHPLNNLRVLRYLVDDMAHNETEKMKWYYHWIKLAFTTIEAYIDTNTQNNQANLLDTLLVPQVFNANRFKLDMTPYPNINQRVIWCNQQSAFQQAHPDTQLT
;
A
#
# COMPACT_ATOMS: atom_id res chain seq x y z
N MET A 1 -12.63 4.37 -27.18
CA MET A 1 -11.27 4.84 -26.83
C MET A 1 -10.98 4.41 -25.39
N SER A 2 -9.89 3.68 -25.15
CA SER A 2 -9.47 3.33 -23.79
C SER A 2 -9.17 4.62 -23.03
N LYS A 3 -9.76 4.80 -21.84
CA LYS A 3 -9.47 5.95 -20.98
C LYS A 3 -7.98 5.91 -20.59
N GLU A 4 -7.24 6.97 -20.86
CA GLU A 4 -5.85 7.06 -20.42
C GLU A 4 -5.80 7.11 -18.89
N ILE A 5 -5.10 6.15 -18.30
CA ILE A 5 -4.89 6.05 -16.87
C ILE A 5 -3.41 6.33 -16.59
N ILE A 6 -3.14 7.31 -15.72
CA ILE A 6 -1.78 7.70 -15.34
C ILE A 6 -1.62 7.54 -13.83
N LEU A 7 -0.67 6.74 -13.40
CA LEU A 7 -0.26 6.60 -12.00
C LEU A 7 0.96 7.50 -11.73
N TYR A 8 0.80 8.47 -10.85
CA TYR A 8 1.93 9.20 -10.26
C TYR A 8 2.48 8.34 -9.12
N ASP A 9 3.70 7.89 -9.28
CA ASP A 9 4.29 6.78 -8.56
C ASP A 9 5.66 7.11 -8.00
N TYR A 10 6.02 6.44 -6.91
CA TYR A 10 7.39 6.33 -6.45
C TYR A 10 7.69 4.86 -6.10
N PRO A 11 8.74 4.24 -6.65
CA PRO A 11 9.00 2.80 -6.53
C PRO A 11 8.93 2.26 -5.10
N ARG A 12 9.53 2.97 -4.15
CA ARG A 12 9.60 2.57 -2.73
C ARG A 12 8.45 3.05 -1.87
N SER A 13 7.43 3.70 -2.45
CA SER A 13 6.22 4.08 -1.72
C SER A 13 5.32 2.87 -1.53
N SER A 14 5.06 2.48 -0.27
CA SER A 14 4.12 1.40 0.05
C SER A 14 2.71 1.71 -0.45
N ALA A 15 2.27 2.97 -0.32
CA ALA A 15 0.96 3.38 -0.80
C ALA A 15 0.84 3.29 -2.33
N ALA A 16 1.90 3.63 -3.08
CA ALA A 16 1.94 3.45 -4.52
C ALA A 16 2.01 1.96 -4.90
N TYR A 17 2.76 1.15 -4.14
CA TYR A 17 2.84 -0.29 -4.35
C TYR A 17 1.46 -0.95 -4.23
N ARG A 18 0.61 -0.52 -3.27
CA ARG A 18 -0.79 -0.98 -3.15
C ARG A 18 -1.56 -0.79 -4.46
N VAL A 19 -1.45 0.40 -5.04
CA VAL A 19 -2.17 0.75 -6.27
C VAL A 19 -1.63 -0.01 -7.48
N ARG A 20 -0.31 -0.20 -7.58
CA ARG A 20 0.30 -1.05 -8.63
C ARG A 20 -0.25 -2.47 -8.58
N ILE A 21 -0.32 -3.07 -7.38
CA ILE A 21 -0.91 -4.42 -7.19
C ILE A 21 -2.36 -4.42 -7.68
N ALA A 22 -3.18 -3.47 -7.25
CA ALA A 22 -4.59 -3.42 -7.62
C ALA A 22 -4.79 -3.26 -9.14
N LEU A 23 -4.03 -2.37 -9.77
CA LEU A 23 -4.06 -2.20 -11.24
C LEU A 23 -3.68 -3.49 -11.98
N ASN A 24 -2.64 -4.18 -11.52
CA ASN A 24 -2.20 -5.43 -12.12
C ASN A 24 -3.21 -6.58 -11.89
N LEU A 25 -3.79 -6.69 -10.69
CA LEU A 25 -4.85 -7.67 -10.40
C LEU A 25 -6.08 -7.46 -11.31
N LYS A 26 -6.41 -6.21 -11.61
CA LYS A 26 -7.49 -5.85 -12.52
C LYS A 26 -7.12 -5.96 -14.00
N GLY A 27 -5.87 -6.25 -14.34
CA GLY A 27 -5.39 -6.30 -15.74
C GLY A 27 -5.43 -4.95 -16.45
N ILE A 28 -5.38 -3.84 -15.71
CA ILE A 28 -5.52 -2.49 -16.24
C ILE A 28 -4.16 -1.97 -16.71
N ARG A 29 -4.09 -1.55 -17.96
CA ARG A 29 -2.91 -0.85 -18.49
C ARG A 29 -2.90 0.60 -18.04
N TYR A 30 -1.76 1.07 -17.58
CA TYR A 30 -1.56 2.44 -17.13
C TYR A 30 -0.18 2.97 -17.50
N LYS A 31 -0.08 4.29 -17.62
CA LYS A 31 1.20 5.00 -17.74
C LYS A 31 1.71 5.35 -16.34
N LYS A 32 3.00 5.17 -16.10
CA LYS A 32 3.65 5.64 -14.87
C LYS A 32 4.32 6.99 -15.10
N VAL A 33 4.17 7.89 -14.11
CA VAL A 33 4.94 9.12 -14.00
C VAL A 33 5.64 9.08 -12.66
N LEU A 34 6.97 9.06 -12.69
CA LEU A 34 7.79 9.05 -11.48
C LEU A 34 7.73 10.42 -10.80
N ILE A 35 7.51 10.41 -9.50
CA ILE A 35 7.62 11.56 -8.59
C ILE A 35 8.70 11.22 -7.57
N ASN A 36 9.89 11.76 -7.73
CA ASN A 36 11.03 11.43 -6.88
C ASN A 36 10.92 12.09 -5.50
N LEU A 37 10.54 11.28 -4.49
CA LEU A 37 10.39 11.76 -3.12
C LEU A 37 11.71 12.15 -2.44
N LEU A 38 12.84 11.63 -2.92
CA LEU A 38 14.16 12.02 -2.40
C LEU A 38 14.52 13.44 -2.83
N ASN A 39 14.11 13.83 -4.04
CA ASN A 39 14.29 15.16 -4.61
C ASN A 39 13.13 16.12 -4.24
N GLN A 40 12.20 15.67 -3.40
CA GLN A 40 11.01 16.44 -2.98
C GLN A 40 10.11 16.89 -4.15
N GLU A 41 10.11 16.17 -5.27
CA GLU A 41 9.29 16.50 -6.45
C GLU A 41 7.78 16.53 -6.16
N GLN A 42 7.33 15.83 -5.11
CA GLN A 42 5.94 15.87 -4.62
C GLN A 42 5.51 17.27 -4.13
N HIS A 43 6.46 18.16 -3.88
CA HIS A 43 6.22 19.55 -3.47
C HIS A 43 6.45 20.56 -4.60
N SER A 44 6.72 20.10 -5.83
CA SER A 44 6.81 20.98 -6.99
C SER A 44 5.42 21.55 -7.34
N ASP A 45 5.38 22.78 -7.85
CA ASP A 45 4.14 23.45 -8.29
C ASP A 45 3.39 22.60 -9.32
N LEU A 46 4.13 21.96 -10.23
CA LEU A 46 3.56 21.06 -11.26
C LEU A 46 2.82 19.88 -10.68
N TYR A 47 3.32 19.30 -9.59
CA TYR A 47 2.65 18.16 -8.95
C TYR A 47 1.59 18.62 -7.97
N LEU A 48 1.81 19.68 -7.20
CA LEU A 48 0.82 20.25 -6.28
C LEU A 48 -0.44 20.74 -7.01
N ALA A 49 -0.31 21.24 -8.24
CA ALA A 49 -1.46 21.57 -9.10
C ALA A 49 -2.32 20.33 -9.46
N LYS A 50 -1.76 19.11 -9.38
CA LYS A 50 -2.48 17.85 -9.61
C LYS A 50 -2.98 17.22 -8.31
N ASN A 51 -2.13 17.20 -7.30
CA ASN A 51 -2.45 16.66 -5.97
C ASN A 51 -1.96 17.62 -4.88
N PRO A 52 -2.83 18.49 -4.37
CA PRO A 52 -2.48 19.47 -3.33
C PRO A 52 -1.97 18.86 -2.02
N GLN A 53 -2.18 17.55 -1.80
CA GLN A 53 -1.63 16.85 -0.63
C GLN A 53 -0.10 16.68 -0.71
N GLY A 54 0.52 16.80 -1.89
CA GLY A 54 1.95 16.56 -2.06
C GLY A 54 2.37 15.14 -1.71
N LEU A 55 1.55 14.14 -2.02
CA LEU A 55 1.78 12.72 -1.70
C LEU A 55 1.59 11.83 -2.93
N VAL A 56 2.27 10.71 -2.94
CA VAL A 56 2.04 9.62 -3.90
C VAL A 56 1.43 8.41 -3.16
N PRO A 57 0.58 7.59 -3.84
CA PRO A 57 0.16 7.73 -5.22
C PRO A 57 -0.94 8.76 -5.44
N SER A 58 -1.05 9.22 -6.67
CA SER A 58 -2.30 9.73 -7.21
C SER A 58 -2.55 9.12 -8.59
N LEU A 59 -3.83 8.93 -8.94
CA LEU A 59 -4.26 8.33 -10.21
C LEU A 59 -5.02 9.36 -11.03
N SER A 60 -4.54 9.66 -12.23
CA SER A 60 -5.28 10.49 -13.18
C SER A 60 -6.09 9.62 -14.13
N VAL A 61 -7.37 9.92 -14.26
CA VAL A 61 -8.31 9.25 -15.16
C VAL A 61 -9.05 10.32 -15.95
N VAL A 62 -8.80 10.38 -17.25
CA VAL A 62 -9.43 11.39 -18.14
C VAL A 62 -9.27 12.83 -17.57
N GLY A 63 -8.08 13.13 -17.05
CA GLY A 63 -7.76 14.45 -16.50
C GLY A 63 -8.24 14.71 -15.07
N GLN A 64 -9.09 13.86 -14.50
CA GLN A 64 -9.47 13.93 -13.09
C GLN A 64 -8.46 13.16 -12.22
N VAL A 65 -8.08 13.69 -11.07
CA VAL A 65 -7.08 13.09 -10.19
C VAL A 65 -7.74 12.57 -8.92
N ILE A 66 -7.49 11.30 -8.62
CA ILE A 66 -7.88 10.64 -7.37
C ILE A 66 -6.63 10.50 -6.52
N SER A 67 -6.66 10.99 -5.29
CA SER A 67 -5.63 10.77 -4.27
C SER A 67 -6.08 9.71 -3.25
N GLN A 68 -5.15 9.29 -2.36
CA GLN A 68 -5.34 8.21 -1.38
C GLN A 68 -5.42 6.81 -1.99
N SER A 69 -4.46 5.95 -1.60
CA SER A 69 -4.35 4.59 -2.19
C SER A 69 -5.61 3.76 -2.05
N ILE A 70 -6.32 3.85 -0.92
CA ILE A 70 -7.56 3.09 -0.70
C ILE A 70 -8.69 3.62 -1.59
N ALA A 71 -8.88 4.94 -1.67
CA ALA A 71 -9.89 5.52 -2.54
C ALA A 71 -9.67 5.15 -4.02
N ILE A 72 -8.40 5.11 -4.45
CA ILE A 72 -8.03 4.64 -5.79
C ILE A 72 -8.40 3.16 -5.97
N ILE A 73 -8.07 2.30 -4.99
CA ILE A 73 -8.34 0.86 -5.07
C ILE A 73 -9.85 0.59 -5.06
N GLU A 74 -10.61 1.28 -4.22
CA GLU A 74 -12.08 1.14 -4.20
C GLU A 74 -12.71 1.64 -5.51
N TRP A 75 -12.25 2.78 -6.04
CA TRP A 75 -12.68 3.24 -7.36
C TRP A 75 -12.38 2.22 -8.47
N LEU A 76 -11.21 1.59 -8.43
CA LEU A 76 -10.85 0.51 -9.35
C LEU A 76 -11.78 -0.70 -9.19
N ASP A 77 -12.12 -1.06 -7.95
CA ASP A 77 -12.98 -2.21 -7.65
C ASP A 77 -14.42 -2.00 -8.15
N GLU A 78 -14.95 -0.80 -7.98
CA GLU A 78 -16.28 -0.41 -8.47
C GLU A 78 -16.33 -0.28 -10.00
N THR A 79 -15.26 0.28 -10.62
CA THR A 79 -15.22 0.55 -12.06
C THR A 79 -14.93 -0.72 -12.87
N TYR A 80 -14.15 -1.65 -12.31
CA TYR A 80 -13.72 -2.91 -12.94
C TYR A 80 -14.07 -4.12 -12.06
N PRO A 81 -15.36 -4.50 -12.00
CA PRO A 81 -15.87 -5.49 -11.04
C PRO A 81 -15.55 -6.95 -11.40
N GLN A 82 -14.92 -7.24 -12.55
CA GLN A 82 -14.68 -8.59 -13.05
C GLN A 82 -13.77 -9.43 -12.12
N GLN A 83 -12.86 -8.79 -11.42
CA GLN A 83 -11.99 -9.41 -10.41
C GLN A 83 -12.13 -8.64 -9.10
N PRO A 84 -13.19 -8.89 -8.31
CA PRO A 84 -13.48 -8.11 -7.12
C PRO A 84 -12.41 -8.32 -6.05
N LEU A 85 -12.00 -7.21 -5.42
CA LEU A 85 -11.10 -7.21 -4.25
C LEU A 85 -11.88 -7.27 -2.94
N LEU A 86 -13.18 -7.06 -2.98
CA LEU A 86 -14.08 -7.13 -1.84
C LEU A 86 -15.11 -8.26 -2.04
N PRO A 87 -15.51 -8.96 -0.96
CA PRO A 87 -16.57 -9.97 -1.01
C PRO A 87 -17.93 -9.34 -1.35
N LYS A 88 -18.97 -10.15 -1.59
CA LYS A 88 -20.31 -9.64 -1.96
C LYS A 88 -21.09 -9.13 -0.76
N GLY A 89 -21.02 -9.80 0.37
CA GLY A 89 -21.80 -9.49 1.56
C GLY A 89 -21.35 -8.19 2.25
N ALA A 90 -22.29 -7.43 2.79
CA ALA A 90 -22.01 -6.15 3.42
C ALA A 90 -21.16 -6.29 4.69
N LEU A 91 -21.44 -7.32 5.50
CA LEU A 91 -20.70 -7.59 6.73
C LEU A 91 -19.27 -8.02 6.43
N GLU A 92 -19.11 -8.95 5.49
CA GLU A 92 -17.78 -9.44 5.07
C GLU A 92 -16.94 -8.32 4.44
N LYS A 93 -17.56 -7.41 3.67
CA LYS A 93 -16.90 -6.20 3.18
C LYS A 93 -16.40 -5.33 4.33
N ALA A 94 -17.24 -5.10 5.34
CA ALA A 94 -16.87 -4.27 6.48
C ALA A 94 -15.72 -4.90 7.28
N GLN A 95 -15.75 -6.22 7.50
CA GLN A 95 -14.69 -6.95 8.20
C GLN A 95 -13.37 -6.90 7.45
N LEU A 96 -13.38 -7.14 6.13
CA LEU A 96 -12.17 -7.07 5.31
C LEU A 96 -11.59 -5.64 5.24
N ARG A 97 -12.47 -4.62 5.15
CA ARG A 97 -12.04 -3.22 5.24
C ARG A 97 -11.42 -2.89 6.60
N ALA A 98 -12.00 -3.37 7.71
CA ALA A 98 -11.45 -3.15 9.04
C ALA A 98 -10.01 -3.67 9.14
N GLN A 99 -9.74 -4.88 8.63
CA GLN A 99 -8.39 -5.44 8.59
C GLN A 99 -7.45 -4.61 7.69
N ALA A 100 -7.90 -4.22 6.50
CA ALA A 100 -7.11 -3.38 5.60
C ALA A 100 -6.82 -1.99 6.20
N TYR A 101 -7.79 -1.40 6.90
CA TYR A 101 -7.67 -0.09 7.52
C TYR A 101 -6.77 -0.10 8.75
N THR A 102 -6.62 -1.21 9.44
CA THR A 102 -5.56 -1.38 10.46
C THR A 102 -4.17 -1.06 9.89
N ILE A 103 -3.91 -1.45 8.63
CA ILE A 103 -2.63 -1.07 7.96
C ILE A 103 -2.65 0.39 7.53
N ALA A 104 -3.75 0.85 6.92
CA ALA A 104 -3.81 2.16 6.31
C ALA A 104 -3.94 3.30 7.31
N CYS A 105 -4.58 3.07 8.46
CA CYS A 105 -4.88 4.09 9.46
C CYS A 105 -4.00 3.99 10.70
N ASP A 106 -3.57 2.77 11.09
CA ASP A 106 -2.89 2.57 12.38
C ASP A 106 -1.38 2.25 12.23
N ILE A 107 -0.92 1.81 11.03
CA ILE A 107 0.51 1.61 10.78
C ILE A 107 1.07 2.69 9.85
N HIS A 108 0.54 2.76 8.62
CA HIS A 108 1.16 3.52 7.55
C HIS A 108 1.32 5.02 7.85
N PRO A 109 0.34 5.73 8.42
CA PRO A 109 0.48 7.15 8.74
C PRO A 109 1.54 7.41 9.81
N LEU A 110 1.63 6.52 10.81
CA LEU A 110 2.57 6.64 11.93
C LEU A 110 4.02 6.32 11.52
N ASN A 111 4.19 5.47 10.51
CA ASN A 111 5.49 5.03 9.99
C ASN A 111 5.85 5.64 8.63
N ASN A 112 5.09 6.67 8.19
CA ASN A 112 5.38 7.41 6.98
C ASN A 112 6.69 8.19 7.12
N LEU A 113 7.42 8.34 6.01
CA LEU A 113 8.71 9.04 5.96
C LEU A 113 8.65 10.44 6.58
N ARG A 114 7.53 11.19 6.38
CA ARG A 114 7.35 12.53 6.97
C ARG A 114 7.31 12.50 8.49
N VAL A 115 6.65 11.48 9.09
CA VAL A 115 6.57 11.32 10.55
C VAL A 115 7.92 10.87 11.10
N LEU A 116 8.57 9.91 10.44
CA LEU A 116 9.89 9.44 10.88
C LEU A 116 10.96 10.54 10.78
N ARG A 117 10.88 11.42 9.78
CA ARG A 117 11.74 12.61 9.70
C ARG A 117 11.43 13.61 10.82
N TYR A 118 10.16 13.90 11.06
CA TYR A 118 9.76 14.81 12.11
C TYR A 118 10.27 14.36 13.50
N LEU A 119 10.23 13.05 13.79
CA LEU A 119 10.80 12.51 15.03
C LEU A 119 12.31 12.80 15.16
N VAL A 120 13.07 12.72 14.06
CA VAL A 120 14.53 12.92 14.10
C VAL A 120 14.88 14.40 13.98
N ASP A 121 14.33 15.09 12.98
CA ASP A 121 14.77 16.44 12.59
C ASP A 121 14.18 17.51 13.51
N ASP A 122 12.91 17.37 13.95
CA ASP A 122 12.20 18.37 14.74
C ASP A 122 12.15 18.02 16.24
N MET A 123 11.94 16.73 16.58
CA MET A 123 11.86 16.26 17.96
C MET A 123 13.20 15.77 18.51
N ALA A 124 14.26 15.78 17.69
CA ALA A 124 15.63 15.38 18.07
C ALA A 124 15.77 13.95 18.61
N HIS A 125 14.87 13.03 18.23
CA HIS A 125 15.03 11.62 18.56
C HIS A 125 16.14 10.98 17.75
N ASN A 126 16.91 10.10 18.39
CA ASN A 126 17.96 9.35 17.70
C ASN A 126 17.37 8.16 16.88
N GLU A 127 18.23 7.53 16.04
CA GLU A 127 17.81 6.41 15.18
C GLU A 127 17.23 5.23 15.97
N THR A 128 17.76 4.94 17.17
CA THR A 128 17.25 3.84 18.02
C THR A 128 15.82 4.11 18.50
N GLU A 129 15.54 5.33 18.91
CA GLU A 129 14.20 5.77 19.36
C GLU A 129 13.21 5.78 18.18
N LYS A 130 13.63 6.28 17.00
CA LYS A 130 12.85 6.19 15.78
C LYS A 130 12.51 4.74 15.43
N MET A 131 13.46 3.81 15.52
CA MET A 131 13.21 2.40 15.23
C MET A 131 12.33 1.73 16.30
N LYS A 132 12.44 2.14 17.55
CA LYS A 132 11.51 1.72 18.63
C LYS A 132 10.08 2.13 18.32
N TRP A 133 9.86 3.39 17.89
CA TRP A 133 8.57 3.87 17.40
C TRP A 133 8.07 3.04 16.24
N TYR A 134 8.90 2.87 15.21
CA TYR A 134 8.56 2.15 13.98
C TYR A 134 8.09 0.72 14.26
N TYR A 135 8.82 -0.03 15.06
CA TYR A 135 8.47 -1.41 15.41
C TYR A 135 7.25 -1.51 16.32
N HIS A 136 7.05 -0.54 17.22
CA HIS A 136 5.91 -0.56 18.14
C HIS A 136 4.58 -0.64 17.39
N TRP A 137 4.36 0.28 16.47
CA TRP A 137 3.10 0.36 15.73
C TRP A 137 2.89 -0.82 14.77
N ILE A 138 3.94 -1.30 14.13
CA ILE A 138 3.82 -2.50 13.27
C ILE A 138 3.49 -3.73 14.09
N LYS A 139 4.18 -3.98 15.20
CA LYS A 139 3.96 -5.16 16.05
C LYS A 139 2.52 -5.19 16.58
N LEU A 140 2.03 -4.06 17.08
CA LEU A 140 0.66 -3.95 17.59
C LEU A 140 -0.37 -4.34 16.53
N ALA A 141 -0.28 -3.77 15.36
CA ALA A 141 -1.21 -4.03 14.27
C ALA A 141 -1.02 -5.42 13.64
N PHE A 142 0.22 -5.90 13.48
CA PHE A 142 0.45 -7.25 12.95
C PHE A 142 -0.07 -8.33 13.89
N THR A 143 0.00 -8.14 15.21
CA THR A 143 -0.63 -9.07 16.17
C THR A 143 -2.13 -9.16 15.95
N THR A 144 -2.79 -8.03 15.69
CA THR A 144 -4.23 -8.00 15.38
C THR A 144 -4.53 -8.68 14.04
N ILE A 145 -3.77 -8.36 12.99
CA ILE A 145 -3.97 -8.92 11.65
C ILE A 145 -3.69 -10.43 11.65
N GLU A 146 -2.65 -10.88 12.35
CA GLU A 146 -2.31 -12.31 12.49
C GLU A 146 -3.49 -13.13 13.05
N ALA A 147 -4.21 -12.56 14.02
CA ALA A 147 -5.38 -13.21 14.62
C ALA A 147 -6.60 -13.25 13.68
N TYR A 148 -6.68 -12.33 12.71
CA TYR A 148 -7.78 -12.28 11.75
C TYR A 148 -7.56 -13.14 10.49
N ILE A 149 -6.30 -13.39 10.13
CA ILE A 149 -6.00 -14.20 8.95
C ILE A 149 -6.30 -15.67 9.27
N ASP A 150 -7.44 -16.15 8.79
CA ASP A 150 -7.78 -17.57 8.85
C ASP A 150 -7.13 -18.30 7.65
N THR A 151 -6.14 -19.12 7.95
CA THR A 151 -5.44 -19.93 6.94
C THR A 151 -6.29 -21.04 6.35
N ASN A 152 -7.37 -21.44 7.04
CA ASN A 152 -8.26 -22.54 6.59
C ASN A 152 -9.29 -22.06 5.56
N THR A 153 -9.60 -20.75 5.55
CA THR A 153 -10.55 -20.14 4.61
C THR A 153 -9.89 -19.31 3.51
N GLN A 154 -8.58 -19.43 3.35
CA GLN A 154 -7.84 -18.70 2.31
C GLN A 154 -8.33 -19.12 0.91
N ASN A 155 -9.26 -18.33 0.37
CA ASN A 155 -9.57 -18.39 -1.05
C ASN A 155 -8.30 -18.13 -1.85
N ASN A 156 -8.07 -18.92 -2.90
CA ASN A 156 -6.98 -18.72 -3.87
C ASN A 156 -7.20 -17.44 -4.74
N GLN A 157 -7.75 -16.39 -4.13
CA GLN A 157 -8.01 -15.10 -4.76
C GLN A 157 -7.46 -13.98 -3.88
N ALA A 158 -6.74 -13.06 -4.51
CA ALA A 158 -6.25 -11.86 -3.85
C ALA A 158 -7.41 -10.90 -3.54
N ASN A 159 -7.32 -10.21 -2.41
CA ASN A 159 -8.35 -9.32 -1.91
C ASN A 159 -7.77 -7.95 -1.48
N LEU A 160 -8.62 -7.06 -0.96
CA LEU A 160 -8.21 -5.72 -0.53
C LEU A 160 -7.10 -5.77 0.54
N LEU A 161 -7.20 -6.66 1.54
CA LEU A 161 -6.17 -6.76 2.58
C LEU A 161 -4.80 -7.08 1.97
N ASP A 162 -4.73 -7.99 1.01
CA ASP A 162 -3.46 -8.38 0.38
C ASP A 162 -2.76 -7.21 -0.30
N THR A 163 -3.53 -6.31 -0.91
CA THR A 163 -2.96 -5.12 -1.57
C THR A 163 -2.28 -4.17 -0.57
N LEU A 164 -2.65 -4.23 0.70
CA LEU A 164 -2.04 -3.43 1.77
C LEU A 164 -0.99 -4.21 2.56
N LEU A 165 -1.25 -5.49 2.80
CA LEU A 165 -0.40 -6.35 3.62
C LEU A 165 0.97 -6.59 2.99
N VAL A 166 0.99 -6.96 1.69
CA VAL A 166 2.26 -7.23 0.99
C VAL A 166 3.21 -6.03 1.02
N PRO A 167 2.79 -4.79 0.68
CA PRO A 167 3.65 -3.62 0.82
C PRO A 167 4.09 -3.32 2.26
N GLN A 168 3.25 -3.62 3.25
CA GLN A 168 3.59 -3.40 4.66
C GLN A 168 4.62 -4.40 5.14
N VAL A 169 4.49 -5.68 4.77
CA VAL A 169 5.48 -6.73 5.09
C VAL A 169 6.80 -6.48 4.34
N PHE A 170 6.75 -6.01 3.09
CA PHE A 170 7.95 -5.59 2.37
C PHE A 170 8.74 -4.52 3.16
N ASN A 171 8.05 -3.52 3.71
CA ASN A 171 8.69 -2.52 4.56
C ASN A 171 9.18 -3.09 5.89
N ALA A 172 8.41 -3.95 6.56
CA ALA A 172 8.82 -4.60 7.80
C ALA A 172 10.14 -5.37 7.61
N ASN A 173 10.25 -6.16 6.54
CA ASN A 173 11.44 -6.89 6.17
C ASN A 173 12.63 -5.97 5.84
N ARG A 174 12.39 -4.88 5.11
CA ARG A 174 13.40 -3.88 4.78
C ARG A 174 14.02 -3.24 6.02
N PHE A 175 13.22 -3.03 7.06
CA PHE A 175 13.67 -2.54 8.35
C PHE A 175 14.02 -3.66 9.35
N LYS A 176 14.13 -4.91 8.88
CA LYS A 176 14.58 -6.07 9.65
C LYS A 176 13.71 -6.38 10.89
N LEU A 177 12.39 -6.14 10.80
CA LEU A 177 11.47 -6.60 11.82
C LEU A 177 11.51 -8.14 11.87
N ASP A 178 11.56 -8.70 13.07
CA ASP A 178 11.37 -10.14 13.25
C ASP A 178 9.92 -10.51 12.92
N MET A 179 9.77 -11.31 11.87
CA MET A 179 8.48 -11.77 11.36
C MET A 179 8.08 -13.16 11.88
N THR A 180 8.93 -13.79 12.71
CA THR A 180 8.65 -15.12 13.29
C THR A 180 7.33 -15.21 14.05
N PRO A 181 6.87 -14.16 14.79
CA PRO A 181 5.59 -14.21 15.50
C PRO A 181 4.35 -14.17 14.61
N TYR A 182 4.48 -14.04 13.29
CA TYR A 182 3.39 -13.80 12.35
C TYR A 182 3.34 -14.85 11.22
N PRO A 183 3.15 -16.17 11.54
CA PRO A 183 3.18 -17.24 10.56
C PRO A 183 2.07 -17.15 9.50
N ASN A 184 0.85 -16.72 9.88
CA ASN A 184 -0.29 -16.60 8.95
C ASN A 184 -0.05 -15.46 7.95
N ILE A 185 0.43 -14.31 8.43
CA ILE A 185 0.86 -13.19 7.60
C ILE A 185 1.93 -13.64 6.61
N ASN A 186 2.98 -14.33 7.10
CA ASN A 186 4.08 -14.82 6.26
C ASN A 186 3.56 -15.76 5.17
N GLN A 187 2.73 -16.74 5.53
CA GLN A 187 2.17 -17.70 4.57
C GLN A 187 1.34 -16.98 3.50
N ARG A 188 0.50 -16.02 3.90
CA ARG A 188 -0.33 -15.26 2.96
C ARG A 188 0.51 -14.42 2.00
N VAL A 189 1.54 -13.76 2.50
CA VAL A 189 2.46 -12.95 1.67
C VAL A 189 3.28 -13.81 0.72
N ILE A 190 3.74 -14.99 1.15
CA ILE A 190 4.41 -15.96 0.26
C ILE A 190 3.49 -16.34 -0.90
N TRP A 191 2.23 -16.68 -0.62
CA TRP A 191 1.25 -16.99 -1.66
C TRP A 191 1.02 -15.81 -2.61
N CYS A 192 0.84 -14.59 -2.09
CA CYS A 192 0.67 -13.39 -2.91
C CYS A 192 1.86 -13.17 -3.86
N ASN A 193 3.08 -13.31 -3.35
CA ASN A 193 4.31 -13.07 -4.11
C ASN A 193 4.55 -14.12 -5.22
N GLN A 194 3.83 -15.24 -5.23
CA GLN A 194 3.83 -16.19 -6.34
C GLN A 194 2.93 -15.71 -7.51
N GLN A 195 2.06 -14.74 -7.29
CA GLN A 195 1.15 -14.24 -8.30
C GLN A 195 1.82 -13.15 -9.16
N SER A 196 1.67 -13.24 -10.49
CA SER A 196 2.31 -12.31 -11.44
C SER A 196 1.98 -10.84 -11.17
N ALA A 197 0.75 -10.54 -10.71
CA ALA A 197 0.31 -9.19 -10.42
C ALA A 197 1.13 -8.52 -9.29
N PHE A 198 1.53 -9.29 -8.27
CA PHE A 198 2.36 -8.83 -7.16
C PHE A 198 3.83 -8.73 -7.58
N GLN A 199 4.33 -9.71 -8.33
CA GLN A 199 5.71 -9.70 -8.85
C GLN A 199 5.96 -8.47 -9.73
N GLN A 200 5.06 -8.18 -10.67
CA GLN A 200 5.15 -7.02 -11.55
C GLN A 200 5.04 -5.69 -10.80
N ALA A 201 4.34 -5.66 -9.66
CA ALA A 201 4.18 -4.47 -8.84
C ALA A 201 5.35 -4.24 -7.88
N HIS A 202 6.25 -5.24 -7.70
CA HIS A 202 7.32 -5.21 -6.70
C HIS A 202 8.23 -3.98 -6.87
N PRO A 203 8.65 -3.32 -5.76
CA PRO A 203 9.49 -2.12 -5.83
C PRO A 203 10.75 -2.28 -6.67
N ASP A 204 11.42 -3.42 -6.61
CA ASP A 204 12.67 -3.65 -7.32
C ASP A 204 12.48 -3.78 -8.85
N THR A 205 11.30 -4.18 -9.31
CA THR A 205 10.96 -4.20 -10.75
C THR A 205 10.58 -2.82 -11.29
N GLN A 206 10.47 -1.80 -10.42
CA GLN A 206 10.12 -0.43 -10.82
C GLN A 206 11.35 0.48 -10.98
N LEU A 207 12.54 -0.01 -10.67
CA LEU A 207 13.80 0.75 -10.69
C LEU A 207 14.54 0.70 -12.05
N THR A 208 13.95 -0.02 -13.02
CA THR A 208 14.51 -0.15 -14.39
C THR A 208 13.90 0.85 -15.35
#